data_95e45776e9e3105d9cd0a899796bc412
#
_entry.id   95e45776e9e3105d9cd0a899796bc412
#
_cell.length_a   1.000
_cell.length_b   1.000
_cell.length_c   1.000
_cell.angle_alpha   90.00
_cell.angle_beta   90.00
_cell.angle_gamma   90.00
#
_symmetry.space_group_name_H-M   'P 1'
#
loop_
_entity.id
_entity.type
_entity.pdbx_description
1 polymer ?
#
loop_
_entity_poly.entity_id
_entity_poly.type
_entity_poly.pdbx_seq_one_letter_code
_entity_poly.pdbx_strand_id
1 'polypeptide(L)'
;LRGMYTYSTGLMNNGWAFTGSLGYRWGNEGNIEGIKYNSFSYFLGAEKVFNERHSLSLATWGTPTERGQQMAATEEAYYLANSHYYNPNWGYQNGEKRNARIVRQFEPSAIASWNFTIDDNKKLVTSAGFKYSNYGKSALGWNGNAADPRPDYYKKLPSSIFDVWESVPTADELQQFNEVTDNWKNNKAYRQLDWDALYFANKQANALGKETLYYVEERHDDQLAFNLSSVFNHQWNEHNSYIAGVAVNTTKGMHYKKMKDLLGGQLYTDVDKFAVRDHGASSSMVQNDLDNPNRRIGEGDKFGYDYNIYVNKQSAWVRYQGNNG
;
A
#
# COMPACT_ATOMS: atom_id res chain seq x y z
N LEU A 1 20.26 2.40 -7.03
CA LEU A 1 20.91 1.39 -7.89
C LEU A 1 19.90 0.34 -8.38
N ARG A 2 20.17 -0.24 -9.56
CA ARG A 2 19.36 -1.30 -10.15
C ARG A 2 20.26 -2.30 -10.86
N GLY A 3 20.04 -3.59 -10.62
CA GLY A 3 20.63 -4.70 -11.36
C GLY A 3 19.52 -5.61 -11.89
N MET A 4 19.70 -6.18 -13.08
CA MET A 4 18.77 -7.15 -13.65
C MET A 4 19.54 -8.14 -14.51
N TYR A 5 19.17 -9.41 -14.41
CA TYR A 5 19.68 -10.49 -15.24
C TYR A 5 18.52 -11.28 -15.82
N THR A 6 18.60 -11.59 -17.10
CA THR A 6 17.59 -12.38 -17.82
C THR A 6 18.31 -13.43 -18.66
N TYR A 7 17.79 -14.65 -18.61
CA TYR A 7 18.24 -15.77 -19.45
C TYR A 7 17.04 -16.46 -20.09
N SER A 8 17.18 -16.84 -21.35
CA SER A 8 16.19 -17.64 -22.09
C SER A 8 16.89 -18.72 -22.91
N THR A 9 16.38 -19.94 -22.87
CA THR A 9 16.92 -21.06 -23.67
C THR A 9 16.54 -20.97 -25.13
N GLY A 10 15.48 -20.22 -25.48
CA GLY A 10 14.74 -20.39 -26.71
C GLY A 10 14.02 -21.74 -26.75
N LEU A 11 13.39 -22.05 -27.89
CA LEU A 11 12.74 -23.35 -28.10
C LEU A 11 13.80 -24.44 -28.40
N MET A 12 13.90 -25.40 -27.50
CA MET A 12 14.83 -26.50 -27.60
C MET A 12 14.25 -27.64 -28.49
N ASN A 13 15.11 -28.53 -29.02
CA ASN A 13 14.71 -29.66 -29.88
C ASN A 13 13.68 -30.60 -29.23
N ASN A 14 13.64 -30.66 -27.92
CA ASN A 14 12.66 -31.44 -27.16
C ASN A 14 11.32 -30.72 -26.95
N GLY A 15 11.11 -29.55 -27.55
CA GLY A 15 9.89 -28.78 -27.50
C GLY A 15 9.70 -27.95 -26.20
N TRP A 16 10.74 -27.83 -25.38
CA TRP A 16 10.72 -26.95 -24.20
C TRP A 16 11.39 -25.60 -24.47
N ALA A 17 10.85 -24.56 -23.86
CA ALA A 17 11.52 -23.27 -23.72
C ALA A 17 11.40 -22.79 -22.27
N PHE A 18 12.48 -22.21 -21.73
CA PHE A 18 12.51 -21.65 -20.39
C PHE A 18 13.04 -20.21 -20.43
N THR A 19 12.47 -19.36 -19.58
CA THR A 19 12.94 -17.99 -19.38
C THR A 19 12.95 -17.68 -17.91
N GLY A 20 14.03 -17.11 -17.41
CA GLY A 20 14.15 -16.62 -16.05
C GLY A 20 14.71 -15.20 -16.02
N SER A 21 14.16 -14.36 -15.17
CA SER A 21 14.67 -13.01 -14.92
C SER A 21 14.64 -12.70 -13.43
N LEU A 22 15.73 -12.12 -12.94
CA LEU A 22 15.85 -11.63 -11.57
C LEU A 22 16.28 -10.18 -11.61
N GLY A 23 15.70 -9.36 -10.76
CA GLY A 23 16.04 -7.95 -10.65
C GLY A 23 16.06 -7.49 -9.21
N TYR A 24 16.95 -6.55 -8.92
CA TYR A 24 17.02 -5.89 -7.62
C TYR A 24 17.18 -4.38 -7.80
N ARG A 25 16.38 -3.63 -7.05
CA ARG A 25 16.44 -2.17 -7.04
C ARG A 25 16.41 -1.68 -5.60
N TRP A 26 17.37 -0.82 -5.25
CA TRP A 26 17.41 -0.23 -3.92
C TRP A 26 17.87 1.22 -3.95
N GLY A 27 17.47 1.95 -2.92
CA GLY A 27 17.90 3.31 -2.66
C GLY A 27 17.64 3.66 -1.20
N ASN A 28 18.63 4.22 -0.53
CA ASN A 28 18.48 4.63 0.86
C ASN A 28 17.70 5.94 0.96
N GLU A 29 17.97 6.87 0.08
CA GLU A 29 17.25 8.13 -0.09
C GLU A 29 17.49 8.66 -1.50
N GLY A 30 16.52 9.45 -1.99
CA GLY A 30 16.67 10.26 -3.20
C GLY A 30 16.63 11.74 -2.83
N ASN A 31 15.91 12.54 -3.61
CA ASN A 31 15.69 13.95 -3.31
C ASN A 31 14.79 14.18 -2.08
N ILE A 32 14.06 13.16 -1.65
CA ILE A 32 13.11 13.23 -0.54
C ILE A 32 13.69 12.43 0.63
N GLU A 33 13.89 13.11 1.75
CA GLU A 33 14.45 12.50 2.95
C GLU A 33 13.48 11.50 3.61
N GLY A 34 14.06 10.48 4.26
CA GLY A 34 13.30 9.43 4.95
C GLY A 34 12.62 8.42 4.03
N ILE A 35 12.84 8.49 2.70
CA ILE A 35 12.30 7.52 1.73
C ILE A 35 13.37 6.51 1.37
N LYS A 36 13.23 5.31 1.91
CA LYS A 36 13.99 4.13 1.49
C LYS A 36 13.18 3.36 0.46
N TYR A 37 13.86 2.71 -0.47
CA TYR A 37 13.25 1.85 -1.47
C TYR A 37 14.05 0.56 -1.56
N ASN A 38 13.36 -0.58 -1.45
CA ASN A 38 13.93 -1.90 -1.60
C ASN A 38 12.94 -2.77 -2.36
N SER A 39 13.39 -3.36 -3.49
CA SER A 39 12.53 -4.17 -4.33
C SER A 39 13.33 -5.27 -5.01
N PHE A 40 12.88 -6.49 -4.84
CA PHE A 40 13.34 -7.66 -5.59
C PHE A 40 12.27 -8.02 -6.61
N SER A 41 12.66 -8.45 -7.80
CA SER A 41 11.72 -8.92 -8.82
C SER A 41 12.17 -10.24 -9.40
N TYR A 42 11.22 -11.11 -9.69
CA TYR A 42 11.44 -12.33 -10.43
C TYR A 42 10.40 -12.53 -11.52
N PHE A 43 10.80 -13.18 -12.58
CA PHE A 43 9.96 -13.73 -13.63
C PHE A 43 10.48 -15.13 -13.97
N LEU A 44 9.59 -16.10 -14.04
CA LEU A 44 9.90 -17.45 -14.50
C LEU A 44 8.84 -17.85 -15.53
N GLY A 45 9.29 -18.32 -16.68
CA GLY A 45 8.45 -18.80 -17.76
C GLY A 45 8.90 -20.17 -18.25
N ALA A 46 7.96 -21.03 -18.53
CA ALA A 46 8.17 -22.30 -19.18
C ALA A 46 7.11 -22.50 -20.27
N GLU A 47 7.53 -23.01 -21.42
CA GLU A 47 6.63 -23.42 -22.50
C GLU A 47 6.97 -24.83 -22.93
N LYS A 48 5.96 -25.63 -23.21
CA LYS A 48 6.06 -26.94 -23.83
C LYS A 48 5.23 -26.99 -25.11
N VAL A 49 5.89 -27.17 -26.24
CA VAL A 49 5.27 -27.54 -27.50
C VAL A 49 5.21 -29.05 -27.54
N PHE A 50 4.00 -29.62 -27.48
CA PHE A 50 3.80 -31.08 -27.52
C PHE A 50 3.83 -31.62 -28.96
N ASN A 51 3.22 -30.85 -29.86
CA ASN A 51 3.14 -31.11 -31.29
C ASN A 51 2.69 -29.82 -32.02
N GLU A 52 2.47 -29.90 -33.33
CA GLU A 52 2.04 -28.74 -34.16
C GLU A 52 0.70 -28.11 -33.73
N ARG A 53 -0.12 -28.85 -32.97
CA ARG A 53 -1.44 -28.42 -32.56
C ARG A 53 -1.52 -27.95 -31.13
N HIS A 54 -0.66 -28.40 -30.23
CA HIS A 54 -0.77 -28.16 -28.81
C HIS A 54 0.49 -27.57 -28.21
N SER A 55 0.38 -26.44 -27.57
CA SER A 55 1.39 -25.94 -26.64
C SER A 55 0.75 -25.48 -25.31
N LEU A 56 1.53 -25.59 -24.25
CA LEU A 56 1.18 -25.11 -22.91
C LEU A 56 2.30 -24.19 -22.42
N SER A 57 1.94 -22.99 -22.01
CA SER A 57 2.85 -22.05 -21.37
C SER A 57 2.43 -21.80 -19.93
N LEU A 58 3.42 -21.63 -19.06
CA LEU A 58 3.27 -21.21 -17.66
C LEU A 58 4.22 -20.06 -17.40
N ALA A 59 3.73 -18.98 -16.85
CA ALA A 59 4.55 -17.87 -16.37
C ALA A 59 4.16 -17.49 -14.96
N THR A 60 5.15 -17.14 -14.13
CA THR A 60 4.95 -16.56 -12.80
C THR A 60 5.92 -15.42 -12.57
N TRP A 61 5.44 -14.39 -11.87
CA TRP A 61 6.24 -13.22 -11.54
C TRP A 61 5.79 -12.63 -10.21
N GLY A 62 6.67 -11.85 -9.60
CA GLY A 62 6.38 -11.14 -8.38
C GLY A 62 7.46 -10.11 -8.07
N THR A 63 7.07 -9.09 -7.31
CA THR A 63 7.96 -7.99 -6.96
C THR A 63 7.72 -7.57 -5.51
N PRO A 64 8.27 -8.32 -4.52
CA PRO A 64 8.26 -7.84 -3.14
C PRO A 64 8.97 -6.50 -3.05
N THR A 65 8.27 -5.52 -2.51
CA THR A 65 8.73 -4.14 -2.41
C THR A 65 8.44 -3.56 -1.04
N GLU A 66 9.44 -2.90 -0.45
CA GLU A 66 9.28 -2.03 0.70
C GLU A 66 9.74 -0.61 0.32
N ARG A 67 8.89 0.38 0.61
CA ARG A 67 9.23 1.79 0.33
C ARG A 67 8.64 2.74 1.36
N GLY A 68 9.40 3.75 1.73
CA GLY A 68 8.91 4.91 2.46
C GLY A 68 8.02 5.77 1.57
N GLN A 69 7.09 6.51 2.20
CA GLN A 69 6.24 7.46 1.51
C GLN A 69 6.46 8.88 2.00
N GLN A 70 6.28 9.82 1.10
CA GLN A 70 6.06 11.23 1.37
C GLN A 70 4.55 11.49 1.50
N MET A 71 4.19 12.53 2.25
CA MET A 71 2.89 13.19 2.15
C MET A 71 3.06 14.62 1.63
N ALA A 72 2.02 15.14 1.00
CA ALA A 72 1.92 16.56 0.76
C ALA A 72 1.85 17.30 2.11
N ALA A 73 2.56 18.41 2.20
CA ALA A 73 2.50 19.38 3.28
C ALA A 73 1.87 20.69 2.78
N THR A 74 1.65 21.64 3.68
CA THR A 74 1.18 22.98 3.29
C THR A 74 2.28 23.78 2.60
N GLU A 75 1.91 24.78 1.80
CA GLU A 75 2.86 25.70 1.18
C GLU A 75 3.70 26.43 2.24
N GLU A 76 3.10 26.76 3.38
CA GLU A 76 3.82 27.35 4.53
C GLU A 76 4.93 26.43 5.03
N ALA A 77 4.65 25.13 5.19
CA ALA A 77 5.66 24.16 5.62
C ALA A 77 6.79 24.00 4.58
N TYR A 78 6.46 24.00 3.29
CA TYR A 78 7.47 23.99 2.22
C TYR A 78 8.34 25.24 2.20
N TYR A 79 7.73 26.42 2.38
CA TYR A 79 8.43 27.68 2.46
C TYR A 79 9.38 27.71 3.67
N LEU A 80 8.90 27.32 4.85
CA LEU A 80 9.69 27.29 6.08
C LEU A 80 10.82 26.28 6.03
N ALA A 81 10.59 25.11 5.41
CA ALA A 81 11.62 24.10 5.19
C ALA A 81 12.59 24.46 4.06
N ASN A 82 12.30 25.53 3.28
CA ASN A 82 12.99 25.91 2.06
C ASN A 82 13.13 24.74 1.07
N SER A 83 12.10 23.90 0.95
CA SER A 83 12.14 22.72 0.08
C SER A 83 10.75 22.16 -0.18
N HIS A 84 10.38 21.99 -1.45
CA HIS A 84 9.21 21.23 -1.88
C HIS A 84 9.38 19.71 -1.73
N TYR A 85 10.57 19.24 -1.37
CA TYR A 85 10.87 17.85 -1.02
C TYR A 85 10.74 17.55 0.48
N TYR A 86 10.27 18.52 1.26
CA TYR A 86 10.03 18.31 2.69
C TYR A 86 9.07 17.13 2.92
N ASN A 87 9.41 16.27 3.86
CA ASN A 87 8.64 15.09 4.23
C ASN A 87 8.44 15.03 5.75
N PRO A 88 7.20 15.23 6.26
CA PRO A 88 6.92 15.24 7.69
C PRO A 88 6.83 13.84 8.31
N ASN A 89 6.89 12.76 7.52
CA ASN A 89 6.56 11.41 8.00
C ASN A 89 7.71 10.69 8.68
N TRP A 90 8.90 11.25 8.74
CA TRP A 90 10.08 10.62 9.30
C TRP A 90 10.73 11.44 10.42
N GLY A 91 11.49 10.79 11.24
CA GLY A 91 12.34 11.37 12.27
C GLY A 91 13.42 10.41 12.69
N TYR A 92 14.28 10.80 13.60
CA TYR A 92 15.30 9.93 14.16
C TYR A 92 14.75 9.12 15.33
N GLN A 93 15.11 7.84 15.37
CA GLN A 93 14.93 6.95 16.49
C GLN A 93 16.25 6.18 16.71
N ASN A 94 16.84 6.30 17.89
CA ASN A 94 18.13 5.67 18.21
C ASN A 94 19.23 6.00 17.18
N GLY A 95 19.24 7.21 16.64
CA GLY A 95 20.21 7.67 15.63
C GLY A 95 19.92 7.25 14.19
N GLU A 96 18.89 6.41 13.95
CA GLU A 96 18.49 5.99 12.61
C GLU A 96 17.22 6.70 12.14
N LYS A 97 17.11 6.93 10.81
CA LYS A 97 15.89 7.50 10.22
C LYS A 97 14.79 6.46 10.19
N ARG A 98 13.67 6.77 10.84
CA ARG A 98 12.44 5.97 10.82
C ARG A 98 11.32 6.77 10.17
N ASN A 99 10.68 6.20 9.14
CA ASN A 99 9.49 6.75 8.49
C ASN A 99 8.24 6.04 9.03
N ALA A 100 7.23 6.81 9.41
CA ALA A 100 5.95 6.29 9.89
C ALA A 100 5.08 5.68 8.77
N ARG A 101 5.34 6.10 7.52
CA ARG A 101 4.59 5.65 6.35
C ARG A 101 5.44 4.77 5.45
N ILE A 102 5.31 3.47 5.64
CA ILE A 102 5.98 2.44 4.85
C ILE A 102 4.91 1.65 4.10
N VAL A 103 5.10 1.49 2.80
CA VAL A 103 4.34 0.53 1.99
C VAL A 103 5.15 -0.74 1.85
N ARG A 104 4.51 -1.86 2.15
CA ARG A 104 4.99 -3.21 1.85
C ARG A 104 3.99 -3.86 0.91
N GLN A 105 4.50 -4.38 -0.20
CA GLN A 105 3.66 -5.08 -1.16
C GLN A 105 4.37 -6.31 -1.71
N PHE A 106 3.62 -7.37 -1.89
CA PHE A 106 4.04 -8.54 -2.63
C PHE A 106 2.83 -9.11 -3.38
N GLU A 107 2.89 -9.08 -4.71
CA GLU A 107 1.79 -9.45 -5.59
C GLU A 107 2.23 -10.55 -6.58
N PRO A 108 2.52 -11.77 -6.09
CA PRO A 108 2.82 -12.88 -6.97
C PRO A 108 1.64 -13.21 -7.85
N SER A 109 1.94 -13.42 -9.13
CA SER A 109 0.98 -13.77 -10.15
C SER A 109 1.47 -14.95 -10.95
N ALA A 110 0.54 -15.77 -11.42
CA ALA A 110 0.82 -16.87 -12.32
C ALA A 110 -0.25 -16.97 -13.40
N ILE A 111 0.15 -17.35 -14.60
CA ILE A 111 -0.74 -17.63 -15.72
C ILE A 111 -0.31 -18.91 -16.44
N ALA A 112 -1.27 -19.77 -16.70
CA ALA A 112 -1.12 -20.91 -17.59
C ALA A 112 -1.98 -20.69 -18.82
N SER A 113 -1.43 -20.94 -20.01
CA SER A 113 -2.16 -20.79 -21.27
C SER A 113 -1.96 -22.01 -22.15
N TRP A 114 -3.05 -22.61 -22.53
CA TRP A 114 -3.09 -23.72 -23.49
C TRP A 114 -3.52 -23.18 -24.84
N ASN A 115 -2.66 -23.36 -25.84
CA ASN A 115 -2.91 -23.04 -27.23
C ASN A 115 -3.26 -24.33 -27.98
N PHE A 116 -4.42 -24.34 -28.64
CA PHE A 116 -4.87 -25.46 -29.45
C PHE A 116 -5.17 -24.97 -30.87
N THR A 117 -4.33 -25.40 -31.84
CA THR A 117 -4.57 -25.22 -33.27
C THR A 117 -5.42 -26.38 -33.75
N ILE A 118 -6.72 -26.12 -33.93
CA ILE A 118 -7.69 -27.15 -34.36
C ILE A 118 -7.42 -27.55 -35.82
N ASP A 119 -7.30 -26.55 -36.69
CA ASP A 119 -6.87 -26.61 -38.06
C ASP A 119 -6.23 -25.29 -38.48
N ASP A 120 -5.88 -25.12 -39.77
CA ASP A 120 -5.20 -23.92 -40.27
C ASP A 120 -6.00 -22.63 -40.05
N ASN A 121 -7.31 -22.76 -39.96
CA ASN A 121 -8.25 -21.65 -39.86
C ASN A 121 -8.84 -21.44 -38.44
N LYS A 122 -8.64 -22.40 -37.53
CA LYS A 122 -9.27 -22.40 -36.21
C LYS A 122 -8.27 -22.58 -35.08
N LYS A 123 -8.30 -21.65 -34.11
CA LYS A 123 -7.45 -21.69 -32.92
C LYS A 123 -8.28 -21.44 -31.68
N LEU A 124 -8.01 -22.20 -30.62
CA LEU A 124 -8.55 -22.01 -29.28
C LEU A 124 -7.39 -21.70 -28.32
N VAL A 125 -7.55 -20.64 -27.56
CA VAL A 125 -6.62 -20.28 -26.46
C VAL A 125 -7.41 -20.27 -25.16
N THR A 126 -7.00 -21.13 -24.23
CA THR A 126 -7.61 -21.17 -22.89
C THR A 126 -6.52 -20.79 -21.86
N SER A 127 -6.81 -19.81 -21.04
CA SER A 127 -5.87 -19.29 -20.05
C SER A 127 -6.50 -19.27 -18.66
N ALA A 128 -5.73 -19.72 -17.66
CA ALA A 128 -6.05 -19.62 -16.26
C ALA A 128 -5.02 -18.73 -15.57
N GLY A 129 -5.47 -17.71 -14.87
CA GLY A 129 -4.64 -16.77 -14.14
C GLY A 129 -4.95 -16.78 -12.65
N PHE A 130 -3.92 -16.62 -11.85
CA PHE A 130 -4.00 -16.51 -10.40
C PHE A 130 -3.15 -15.32 -9.93
N LYS A 131 -3.69 -14.52 -9.01
CA LYS A 131 -2.97 -13.44 -8.34
C LYS A 131 -3.28 -13.48 -6.85
N TYR A 132 -2.24 -13.44 -6.04
CA TYR A 132 -2.32 -13.08 -4.63
C TYR A 132 -1.68 -11.71 -4.45
N SER A 133 -2.32 -10.80 -3.72
CA SER A 133 -1.78 -9.51 -3.36
C SER A 133 -1.76 -9.40 -1.84
N ASN A 134 -0.59 -9.12 -1.28
CA ASN A 134 -0.42 -8.66 0.09
C ASN A 134 0.07 -7.21 0.03
N TYR A 135 -0.78 -6.28 0.42
CA TYR A 135 -0.51 -4.85 0.37
C TYR A 135 -0.78 -4.22 1.73
N GLY A 136 0.27 -3.78 2.39
CA GLY A 136 0.20 -3.09 3.68
C GLY A 136 0.79 -1.69 3.62
N LYS A 137 0.11 -0.73 4.25
CA LYS A 137 0.54 0.65 4.37
C LYS A 137 0.49 1.10 5.83
N SER A 138 1.65 1.42 6.41
CA SER A 138 1.70 1.93 7.78
C SER A 138 1.32 3.40 7.88
N ALA A 139 0.80 3.79 9.02
CA ALA A 139 0.52 5.17 9.38
C ALA A 139 0.64 5.36 10.89
N LEU A 140 1.10 6.54 11.31
CA LEU A 140 1.05 6.95 12.70
C LEU A 140 -0.40 7.24 13.09
N GLY A 141 -0.84 6.66 14.21
CA GLY A 141 -2.13 6.90 14.83
C GLY A 141 -1.98 7.46 16.24
N TRP A 142 -3.03 8.07 16.74
CA TRP A 142 -3.08 8.53 18.12
C TRP A 142 -4.50 8.43 18.67
N ASN A 143 -4.60 8.30 19.99
CA ASN A 143 -5.82 7.98 20.69
C ASN A 143 -6.26 9.11 21.64
N GLY A 144 -7.56 9.18 21.89
CA GLY A 144 -8.14 10.14 22.83
C GLY A 144 -7.78 11.61 22.54
N ASN A 145 -7.42 12.32 23.60
CA ASN A 145 -7.03 13.73 23.53
C ASN A 145 -5.52 13.95 23.30
N ALA A 146 -4.79 12.92 22.83
CA ALA A 146 -3.39 13.08 22.49
C ALA A 146 -3.22 14.12 21.39
N ALA A 147 -2.23 14.99 21.54
CA ALA A 147 -1.92 16.00 20.54
C ALA A 147 -1.52 15.35 19.21
N ASP A 148 -1.88 15.98 18.09
CA ASP A 148 -1.44 15.50 16.77
C ASP A 148 0.10 15.46 16.72
N PRO A 149 0.71 14.29 16.52
CA PRO A 149 2.16 14.15 16.59
C PRO A 149 2.89 14.69 15.34
N ARG A 150 2.16 14.95 14.26
CA ARG A 150 2.77 15.41 13.00
C ARG A 150 3.39 16.79 13.17
N PRO A 151 4.62 17.01 12.70
CA PRO A 151 5.25 18.32 12.79
C PRO A 151 4.52 19.38 11.94
N ASP A 152 3.98 18.98 10.77
CA ASP A 152 3.26 19.84 9.83
C ASP A 152 1.76 20.00 10.15
N TYR A 153 1.33 19.59 11.34
CA TYR A 153 -0.05 19.87 11.79
C TYR A 153 -0.27 21.39 11.90
N TYR A 154 -1.36 21.89 11.30
CA TYR A 154 -1.56 23.33 11.12
C TYR A 154 -1.41 24.15 12.40
N LYS A 155 -1.83 23.62 13.58
CA LYS A 155 -1.67 24.29 14.87
C LYS A 155 -0.23 24.41 15.37
N LYS A 156 0.72 23.78 14.69
CA LYS A 156 2.16 23.87 14.98
C LYS A 156 2.90 24.79 14.01
N LEU A 157 2.19 25.36 13.03
CA LEU A 157 2.75 26.28 12.07
C LEU A 157 2.64 27.74 12.57
N PRO A 158 3.57 28.63 12.18
CA PRO A 158 3.55 30.03 12.62
C PRO A 158 2.22 30.73 12.35
N SER A 159 1.60 30.48 11.20
CA SER A 159 0.33 31.11 10.82
C SER A 159 -0.83 30.84 11.81
N SER A 160 -0.75 29.75 12.58
CA SER A 160 -1.78 29.41 13.56
C SER A 160 -1.74 30.23 14.85
N ILE A 161 -0.67 31.02 15.05
CA ILE A 161 -0.48 31.81 16.28
C ILE A 161 -1.34 33.04 16.25
N PHE A 162 -1.62 33.60 15.07
CA PHE A 162 -2.49 34.75 14.94
C PHE A 162 -3.96 34.34 14.90
N ASP A 163 -4.80 35.00 15.67
CA ASP A 163 -6.24 34.95 15.47
C ASP A 163 -6.57 35.77 14.21
N VAL A 164 -7.14 35.12 13.21
CA VAL A 164 -7.55 35.81 11.96
C VAL A 164 -8.60 36.91 12.15
N TRP A 165 -9.24 36.94 13.31
CA TRP A 165 -10.24 37.93 13.67
C TRP A 165 -9.67 39.12 14.47
N GLU A 166 -8.43 39.03 14.94
CA GLU A 166 -7.76 40.11 15.61
C GLU A 166 -7.05 41.02 14.63
N SER A 167 -7.28 42.29 14.71
CA SER A 167 -6.71 43.26 13.77
C SER A 167 -5.26 43.63 14.06
N VAL A 168 -4.76 43.39 15.26
CA VAL A 168 -3.40 43.70 15.68
C VAL A 168 -2.85 42.60 16.58
N PRO A 169 -1.77 41.92 16.21
CA PRO A 169 -1.11 40.92 17.04
C PRO A 169 -0.57 41.53 18.33
N THR A 170 -0.66 40.80 19.43
CA THR A 170 -0.01 41.14 20.70
C THR A 170 1.52 40.95 20.61
N ALA A 171 2.26 41.58 21.54
CA ALA A 171 3.72 41.40 21.59
C ALA A 171 4.12 39.96 21.84
N ASP A 172 3.35 39.23 22.68
CA ASP A 172 3.61 37.80 22.97
C ASP A 172 3.36 36.92 21.76
N GLU A 173 2.29 37.18 20.99
CA GLU A 173 2.02 36.46 19.74
C GLU A 173 3.12 36.69 18.67
N LEU A 174 3.59 37.93 18.56
CA LEU A 174 4.72 38.25 17.66
C LEU A 174 6.01 37.54 18.08
N GLN A 175 6.29 37.49 19.36
CA GLN A 175 7.45 36.77 19.89
C GLN A 175 7.32 35.26 19.56
N GLN A 176 6.19 34.65 19.90
CA GLN A 176 5.93 33.24 19.64
C GLN A 176 5.99 32.91 18.13
N PHE A 177 5.40 33.75 17.26
CA PHE A 177 5.48 33.62 15.83
C PHE A 177 6.92 33.61 15.33
N ASN A 178 7.76 34.53 15.83
CA ASN A 178 9.16 34.59 15.45
C ASN A 178 9.95 33.36 15.93
N GLU A 179 9.71 32.91 17.16
CA GLU A 179 10.36 31.72 17.72
C GLU A 179 10.00 30.45 16.94
N VAL A 180 8.70 30.24 16.65
CA VAL A 180 8.23 29.09 15.88
C VAL A 180 8.77 29.14 14.45
N THR A 181 8.78 30.35 13.83
CA THR A 181 9.31 30.57 12.50
C THR A 181 10.82 30.26 12.43
N ASP A 182 11.57 30.73 13.40
CA ASP A 182 13.03 30.47 13.48
C ASP A 182 13.30 28.96 13.66
N ASN A 183 12.60 28.31 14.59
CA ASN A 183 12.71 26.87 14.79
C ASN A 183 12.37 26.08 13.52
N TRP A 184 11.32 26.43 12.81
CA TRP A 184 10.97 25.78 11.53
C TRP A 184 12.06 25.94 10.47
N LYS A 185 12.63 27.14 10.35
CA LYS A 185 13.67 27.43 9.34
C LYS A 185 15.03 26.81 9.70
N ASN A 186 15.45 26.93 10.94
CA ASN A 186 16.83 26.70 11.35
C ASN A 186 17.05 25.41 12.15
N ASN A 187 15.98 24.81 12.72
CA ASN A 187 16.08 23.57 13.47
C ASN A 187 15.39 22.42 12.71
N LYS A 188 16.20 21.60 12.04
CA LYS A 188 15.67 20.45 11.27
C LYS A 188 14.89 19.46 12.15
N ALA A 189 15.32 19.21 13.38
CA ALA A 189 14.64 18.27 14.28
C ALA A 189 13.23 18.76 14.66
N TYR A 190 13.01 20.06 14.72
CA TYR A 190 11.71 20.66 15.05
C TYR A 190 10.62 20.33 14.02
N ARG A 191 11.01 20.15 12.76
CA ARG A 191 10.09 19.81 11.65
C ARG A 191 10.09 18.32 11.27
N GLN A 192 10.59 17.45 12.15
CA GLN A 192 10.58 15.99 11.99
C GLN A 192 9.74 15.32 13.08
N LEU A 193 9.35 14.05 12.85
CA LEU A 193 8.70 13.26 13.90
C LEU A 193 9.66 13.03 15.07
N ASP A 194 9.21 13.40 16.26
CA ASP A 194 9.93 13.11 17.51
C ASP A 194 9.47 11.75 18.07
N TRP A 195 10.11 10.68 17.59
CA TRP A 195 9.81 9.32 18.04
C TRP A 195 10.03 9.13 19.54
N ASP A 196 11.06 9.73 20.10
CA ASP A 196 11.39 9.60 21.52
C ASP A 196 10.31 10.25 22.39
N ALA A 197 9.77 11.38 21.98
CA ALA A 197 8.61 12.00 22.65
C ALA A 197 7.36 11.12 22.60
N LEU A 198 7.10 10.40 21.50
CA LEU A 198 5.95 9.48 21.40
C LEU A 198 6.10 8.29 22.34
N TYR A 199 7.27 7.67 22.40
CA TYR A 199 7.59 6.60 23.36
C TYR A 199 7.50 7.09 24.81
N PHE A 200 8.05 8.28 25.09
CA PHE A 200 7.99 8.88 26.43
C PHE A 200 6.53 9.12 26.88
N ALA A 201 5.69 9.67 26.01
CA ALA A 201 4.27 9.90 26.30
C ALA A 201 3.52 8.60 26.61
N ASN A 202 3.79 7.51 25.86
CA ASN A 202 3.23 6.20 26.14
C ASN A 202 3.73 5.62 27.46
N LYS A 203 5.01 5.80 27.77
CA LYS A 203 5.58 5.37 29.06
C LYS A 203 4.91 6.09 30.25
N GLN A 204 4.63 7.37 30.10
CA GLN A 204 3.88 8.14 31.09
C GLN A 204 2.43 7.63 31.23
N ALA A 205 1.76 7.33 30.10
CA ALA A 205 0.42 6.75 30.12
C ALA A 205 0.39 5.39 30.80
N ASN A 206 1.37 4.51 30.56
CA ASN A 206 1.51 3.20 31.21
C ASN A 206 1.66 3.36 32.74
N ALA A 207 2.48 4.29 33.21
CA ALA A 207 2.69 4.54 34.63
C ALA A 207 1.40 4.99 35.38
N LEU A 208 0.46 5.56 34.60
CA LEU A 208 -0.85 6.00 35.11
C LEU A 208 -1.97 4.99 34.83
N GLY A 209 -1.65 3.81 34.30
CA GLY A 209 -2.64 2.80 33.91
C GLY A 209 -3.60 3.26 32.81
N LYS A 210 -3.18 4.22 31.97
CA LYS A 210 -3.98 4.80 30.88
C LYS A 210 -3.74 4.06 29.56
N GLU A 211 -4.67 4.29 28.62
CA GLU A 211 -4.58 3.80 27.24
C GLU A 211 -3.35 4.37 26.51
N THR A 212 -2.80 3.59 25.58
CA THR A 212 -1.72 4.00 24.67
C THR A 212 -2.14 5.23 23.89
N LEU A 213 -1.31 6.27 23.90
CA LEU A 213 -1.61 7.54 23.24
C LEU A 213 -1.23 7.51 21.75
N TYR A 214 -0.05 6.97 21.44
CA TYR A 214 0.51 6.95 20.07
C TYR A 214 0.84 5.52 19.65
N TYR A 215 0.59 5.19 18.40
CA TYR A 215 0.85 3.87 17.84
C TYR A 215 1.08 3.94 16.33
N VAL A 216 1.62 2.89 15.75
CA VAL A 216 1.70 2.71 14.31
C VAL A 216 0.70 1.62 13.92
N GLU A 217 -0.24 1.95 13.05
CA GLU A 217 -1.15 1.00 12.41
C GLU A 217 -0.62 0.59 11.04
N GLU A 218 -1.07 -0.57 10.56
CA GLU A 218 -0.86 -1.00 9.17
C GLU A 218 -2.21 -1.36 8.54
N ARG A 219 -2.57 -0.65 7.48
CA ARG A 219 -3.81 -0.88 6.72
C ARG A 219 -3.50 -1.82 5.58
N HIS A 220 -4.28 -2.88 5.48
CA HIS A 220 -4.14 -3.91 4.48
C HIS A 220 -5.28 -3.88 3.49
N ASP A 221 -4.92 -4.00 2.21
CA ASP A 221 -5.81 -4.17 1.06
C ASP A 221 -5.33 -5.40 0.28
N ASP A 222 -5.48 -6.58 0.90
CA ASP A 222 -5.03 -7.84 0.33
C ASP A 222 -6.04 -8.37 -0.69
N GLN A 223 -5.57 -9.11 -1.68
CA GLN A 223 -6.43 -9.62 -2.74
C GLN A 223 -6.07 -11.05 -3.12
N LEU A 224 -7.08 -11.86 -3.37
CA LEU A 224 -6.98 -13.16 -4.02
C LEU A 224 -7.85 -13.11 -5.28
N ALA A 225 -7.24 -13.31 -6.45
CA ALA A 225 -7.96 -13.26 -7.71
C ALA A 225 -7.67 -14.49 -8.57
N PHE A 226 -8.72 -15.01 -9.18
CA PHE A 226 -8.68 -16.08 -10.16
C PHE A 226 -9.38 -15.63 -11.44
N ASN A 227 -8.77 -15.96 -12.58
CA ASN A 227 -9.32 -15.70 -13.91
C ASN A 227 -9.26 -16.98 -14.74
N LEU A 228 -10.31 -17.29 -15.44
CA LEU A 228 -10.36 -18.32 -16.47
C LEU A 228 -10.97 -17.70 -17.72
N SER A 229 -10.27 -17.84 -18.86
CA SER A 229 -10.78 -17.34 -20.13
C SER A 229 -10.51 -18.33 -21.25
N SER A 230 -11.42 -18.37 -22.22
CA SER A 230 -11.24 -19.16 -23.44
C SER A 230 -11.67 -18.32 -24.65
N VAL A 231 -10.79 -18.25 -25.64
CA VAL A 231 -10.97 -17.46 -26.86
C VAL A 231 -10.82 -18.35 -28.06
N PHE A 232 -11.86 -18.40 -28.86
CA PHE A 232 -11.89 -19.12 -30.13
C PHE A 232 -11.78 -18.15 -31.28
N ASN A 233 -10.84 -18.42 -32.20
CA ASN A 233 -10.61 -17.66 -33.43
C ASN A 233 -10.91 -18.56 -34.62
N HIS A 234 -11.68 -18.06 -35.59
CA HIS A 234 -11.97 -18.75 -36.82
C HIS A 234 -11.85 -17.81 -38.02
N GLN A 235 -10.90 -18.08 -38.91
CA GLN A 235 -10.80 -17.47 -40.24
C GLN A 235 -11.70 -18.28 -41.18
N TRP A 236 -12.90 -17.77 -41.49
CA TRP A 236 -13.86 -18.51 -42.31
C TRP A 236 -13.44 -18.54 -43.78
N ASN A 237 -12.94 -17.41 -44.28
CA ASN A 237 -12.32 -17.28 -45.61
C ASN A 237 -11.37 -16.07 -45.61
N GLU A 238 -10.78 -15.75 -46.76
CA GLU A 238 -9.81 -14.65 -46.89
C GLU A 238 -10.35 -13.28 -46.44
N HIS A 239 -11.65 -13.08 -46.51
CA HIS A 239 -12.32 -11.79 -46.17
C HIS A 239 -13.05 -11.78 -44.84
N ASN A 240 -13.34 -12.93 -44.25
CA ASN A 240 -14.24 -13.04 -43.11
C ASN A 240 -13.62 -13.85 -41.97
N SER A 241 -13.65 -13.27 -40.78
CA SER A 241 -13.27 -13.96 -39.56
C SER A 241 -14.20 -13.61 -38.39
N TYR A 242 -14.26 -14.48 -37.42
CA TYR A 242 -14.89 -14.16 -36.14
C TYR A 242 -14.06 -14.68 -34.98
N ILE A 243 -14.17 -13.94 -33.86
CA ILE A 243 -13.53 -14.26 -32.59
C ILE A 243 -14.61 -14.30 -31.53
N ALA A 244 -14.70 -15.38 -30.79
CA ALA A 244 -15.62 -15.52 -29.68
C ALA A 244 -14.85 -15.82 -28.39
N GLY A 245 -15.30 -15.24 -27.30
CA GLY A 245 -14.62 -15.45 -26.01
C GLY A 245 -15.58 -15.52 -24.84
N VAL A 246 -15.18 -16.28 -23.85
CA VAL A 246 -15.80 -16.35 -22.52
C VAL A 246 -14.76 -16.13 -21.45
N ALA A 247 -15.15 -15.47 -20.37
CA ALA A 247 -14.25 -15.31 -19.22
C ALA A 247 -15.04 -15.31 -17.90
N VAL A 248 -14.41 -15.88 -16.87
CA VAL A 248 -14.89 -15.86 -15.49
C VAL A 248 -13.77 -15.28 -14.63
N ASN A 249 -14.10 -14.28 -13.82
CA ASN A 249 -13.19 -13.67 -12.86
C ASN A 249 -13.82 -13.74 -11.48
N THR A 250 -13.06 -14.21 -10.50
CA THR A 250 -13.46 -14.20 -9.10
C THR A 250 -12.35 -13.50 -8.30
N THR A 251 -12.75 -12.51 -7.51
CA THR A 251 -11.84 -11.76 -6.67
C THR A 251 -12.39 -11.68 -5.25
N LYS A 252 -11.53 -11.97 -4.28
CA LYS A 252 -11.76 -11.69 -2.86
C LYS A 252 -10.80 -10.58 -2.44
N GLY A 253 -11.34 -9.40 -2.11
CA GLY A 253 -10.62 -8.32 -1.43
C GLY A 253 -10.74 -8.50 0.08
N MET A 254 -9.64 -8.39 0.81
CA MET A 254 -9.57 -8.49 2.27
C MET A 254 -9.03 -7.16 2.81
N HIS A 255 -9.92 -6.43 3.48
CA HIS A 255 -9.63 -5.09 4.00
C HIS A 255 -9.62 -5.13 5.51
N TYR A 256 -8.48 -4.85 6.11
CA TYR A 256 -8.33 -4.88 7.56
C TYR A 256 -7.21 -3.95 8.02
N LYS A 257 -7.21 -3.68 9.32
CA LYS A 257 -6.19 -2.88 9.97
C LYS A 257 -5.51 -3.70 11.06
N LYS A 258 -4.18 -3.63 11.15
CA LYS A 258 -3.38 -4.27 12.19
C LYS A 258 -2.67 -3.24 13.05
N MET A 259 -2.53 -3.55 14.34
CA MET A 259 -1.63 -2.87 15.22
C MET A 259 -0.20 -3.29 14.90
N LYS A 260 0.62 -2.37 14.39
CA LYS A 260 1.98 -2.67 13.97
C LYS A 260 3.00 -2.46 15.09
N ASP A 261 2.82 -1.39 15.85
CA ASP A 261 3.76 -1.01 16.91
C ASP A 261 3.01 -0.10 17.90
N LEU A 262 2.97 -0.48 19.16
CA LEU A 262 2.35 0.29 20.24
C LEU A 262 3.26 1.41 20.77
N LEU A 263 4.46 1.58 20.19
CA LEU A 263 5.45 2.58 20.61
C LEU A 263 5.71 2.55 22.14
N GLY A 264 5.85 1.31 22.68
CA GLY A 264 6.05 1.07 24.10
C GLY A 264 4.78 1.20 24.97
N GLY A 265 3.62 1.42 24.35
CA GLY A 265 2.33 1.38 25.04
C GLY A 265 1.95 -0.04 25.46
N GLN A 266 1.14 -0.19 26.52
CA GLN A 266 0.74 -1.49 27.07
C GLN A 266 -0.76 -1.77 26.96
N LEU A 267 -1.58 -0.71 26.92
CA LEU A 267 -3.03 -0.83 26.93
C LEU A 267 -3.62 -0.14 25.70
N TYR A 268 -4.31 -0.89 24.84
CA TYR A 268 -5.08 -0.34 23.74
C TYR A 268 -6.40 -1.09 23.62
N THR A 269 -7.52 -0.37 23.70
CA THR A 269 -8.86 -0.95 23.60
C THR A 269 -9.42 -0.66 22.20
N ASP A 270 -10.03 -1.68 21.59
CA ASP A 270 -10.59 -1.62 20.23
C ASP A 270 -11.95 -0.90 20.22
N VAL A 271 -11.90 0.42 20.23
CA VAL A 271 -13.09 1.27 20.18
C VAL A 271 -12.96 2.33 19.08
N ASP A 272 -14.10 2.75 18.54
CA ASP A 272 -14.15 3.89 17.61
C ASP A 272 -14.00 5.20 18.39
N LYS A 273 -12.88 5.89 18.19
CA LYS A 273 -12.56 7.14 18.85
C LYS A 273 -13.52 8.29 18.54
N PHE A 274 -14.16 8.26 17.37
CA PHE A 274 -15.17 9.26 17.01
C PHE A 274 -16.48 8.99 17.73
N ALA A 275 -16.90 7.72 17.79
CA ALA A 275 -18.05 7.32 18.58
C ALA A 275 -17.84 7.58 20.09
N VAL A 276 -16.61 7.38 20.61
CA VAL A 276 -16.25 7.75 21.99
C VAL A 276 -16.45 9.25 22.24
N ARG A 277 -16.05 10.10 21.29
CA ARG A 277 -16.28 11.55 21.38
C ARG A 277 -17.77 11.92 21.41
N ASP A 278 -18.56 11.25 20.56
CA ASP A 278 -19.96 11.61 20.32
C ASP A 278 -20.91 10.98 21.35
N HIS A 279 -20.57 9.80 21.90
CA HIS A 279 -21.45 9.00 22.78
C HIS A 279 -20.87 8.70 24.17
N GLY A 280 -19.61 9.05 24.42
CA GLY A 280 -18.87 8.72 25.65
C GLY A 280 -18.30 7.29 25.66
N ALA A 281 -17.20 7.10 26.36
CA ALA A 281 -16.42 5.86 26.36
C ALA A 281 -17.16 4.62 26.93
N SER A 282 -18.19 4.82 27.75
CA SER A 282 -19.00 3.74 28.35
C SER A 282 -20.17 3.28 27.45
N SER A 283 -20.41 3.93 26.33
CA SER A 283 -21.48 3.55 25.41
C SER A 283 -21.16 2.25 24.68
N SER A 284 -22.16 1.39 24.49
CA SER A 284 -22.02 0.18 23.65
C SER A 284 -21.80 0.50 22.17
N MET A 285 -22.16 1.70 21.73
CA MET A 285 -22.00 2.17 20.35
C MET A 285 -20.54 2.45 19.95
N VAL A 286 -19.62 2.45 20.91
CA VAL A 286 -18.20 2.71 20.62
C VAL A 286 -17.41 1.46 20.21
N GLN A 287 -18.02 0.28 20.32
CA GLN A 287 -17.34 -0.98 20.08
C GLN A 287 -17.13 -1.24 18.57
N ASN A 288 -15.89 -1.52 18.16
CA ASN A 288 -15.59 -1.99 16.80
C ASN A 288 -15.90 -3.49 16.64
N ASP A 289 -15.74 -4.28 17.71
CA ASP A 289 -16.05 -5.70 17.76
C ASP A 289 -17.21 -5.93 18.74
N LEU A 290 -18.40 -6.19 18.20
CA LEU A 290 -19.62 -6.39 19.00
C LEU A 290 -19.66 -7.74 19.72
N ASP A 291 -18.93 -8.74 19.19
CA ASP A 291 -18.85 -10.06 19.80
C ASP A 291 -17.85 -10.10 20.96
N ASN A 292 -16.85 -9.20 20.94
CA ASN A 292 -15.84 -9.06 21.98
C ASN A 292 -15.70 -7.60 22.45
N PRO A 293 -16.67 -7.06 23.18
CA PRO A 293 -16.62 -5.68 23.65
C PRO A 293 -15.37 -5.38 24.49
N ASN A 294 -14.80 -4.20 24.33
CA ASN A 294 -13.58 -3.76 25.01
C ASN A 294 -12.37 -4.67 24.78
N ARG A 295 -12.30 -5.30 23.62
CA ARG A 295 -11.18 -6.17 23.25
C ARG A 295 -9.85 -5.42 23.37
N ARG A 296 -8.88 -6.06 24.04
CA ARG A 296 -7.51 -5.56 24.14
C ARG A 296 -6.71 -5.95 22.92
N ILE A 297 -5.95 -5.00 22.41
CA ILE A 297 -5.18 -5.13 21.17
C ILE A 297 -3.70 -5.11 21.50
N GLY A 298 -3.00 -6.17 21.06
CA GLY A 298 -1.55 -6.26 21.02
C GLY A 298 -0.99 -6.03 19.62
N GLU A 299 0.34 -6.01 19.52
CA GLU A 299 1.02 -5.91 18.22
C GLU A 299 0.72 -7.13 17.36
N GLY A 300 0.38 -6.90 16.10
CA GLY A 300 -0.04 -7.95 15.16
C GLY A 300 -1.55 -8.21 15.11
N ASP A 301 -2.32 -7.79 16.13
CA ASP A 301 -3.76 -7.97 16.14
C ASP A 301 -4.47 -7.08 15.13
N LYS A 302 -5.54 -7.63 14.55
CA LYS A 302 -6.49 -6.82 13.75
C LYS A 302 -7.38 -6.00 14.68
N PHE A 303 -7.67 -4.76 14.29
CA PHE A 303 -8.54 -3.86 15.05
C PHE A 303 -9.24 -2.84 14.14
N GLY A 304 -10.27 -2.22 14.66
CA GLY A 304 -11.03 -1.17 13.96
C GLY A 304 -11.95 -1.74 12.89
N TYR A 305 -11.41 -2.34 11.83
CA TYR A 305 -12.20 -3.00 10.79
C TYR A 305 -11.50 -4.23 10.22
N ASP A 306 -12.31 -5.23 9.84
CA ASP A 306 -11.90 -6.45 9.13
C ASP A 306 -13.09 -6.95 8.29
N TYR A 307 -13.03 -6.75 6.97
CA TYR A 307 -14.10 -7.17 6.10
C TYR A 307 -13.58 -7.69 4.75
N ASN A 308 -14.40 -8.51 4.09
CA ASN A 308 -14.10 -9.06 2.77
C ASN A 308 -15.12 -8.58 1.74
N ILE A 309 -14.62 -8.30 0.53
CA ILE A 309 -15.45 -7.99 -0.64
C ILE A 309 -15.24 -9.09 -1.67
N TYR A 310 -16.33 -9.68 -2.16
CA TYR A 310 -16.31 -10.70 -3.20
C TYR A 310 -16.87 -10.11 -4.48
N VAL A 311 -16.10 -10.21 -5.56
CA VAL A 311 -16.50 -9.76 -6.90
C VAL A 311 -16.41 -10.94 -7.85
N ASN A 312 -17.56 -11.33 -8.42
CA ASN A 312 -17.65 -12.35 -9.46
C ASN A 312 -18.13 -11.71 -10.74
N LYS A 313 -17.36 -11.86 -11.82
CA LYS A 313 -17.68 -11.32 -13.13
C LYS A 313 -17.62 -12.43 -14.16
N GLN A 314 -18.68 -12.54 -14.96
CA GLN A 314 -18.75 -13.43 -16.12
C GLN A 314 -18.95 -12.57 -17.36
N SER A 315 -18.30 -12.93 -18.45
CA SER A 315 -18.45 -12.25 -19.73
C SER A 315 -18.39 -13.23 -20.88
N ALA A 316 -19.18 -12.95 -21.89
CA ALA A 316 -19.12 -13.62 -23.20
C ALA A 316 -19.24 -12.53 -24.28
N TRP A 317 -18.50 -12.72 -25.37
CA TRP A 317 -18.48 -11.78 -26.47
C TRP A 317 -18.17 -12.45 -27.79
N VAL A 318 -18.62 -11.82 -28.86
CA VAL A 318 -18.33 -12.22 -30.26
C VAL A 318 -17.96 -10.98 -31.03
N ARG A 319 -16.94 -11.11 -31.85
CA ARG A 319 -16.51 -10.09 -32.83
C ARG A 319 -16.50 -10.73 -34.22
N TYR A 320 -17.15 -10.10 -35.16
CA TYR A 320 -17.03 -10.40 -36.59
C TYR A 320 -16.17 -9.33 -37.26
N GLN A 321 -15.32 -9.76 -38.18
CA GLN A 321 -14.52 -8.87 -39.02
C GLN A 321 -14.70 -9.32 -40.47
N GLY A 322 -15.23 -8.41 -41.30
CA GLY A 322 -15.36 -8.56 -42.74
C GLY A 322 -14.52 -7.48 -43.45
N ASN A 323 -13.71 -7.88 -44.42
CA ASN A 323 -13.02 -6.95 -45.33
C ASN A 323 -13.73 -7.01 -46.68
N ASN A 324 -14.39 -5.91 -47.06
CA ASN A 324 -14.81 -5.73 -48.45
C ASN A 324 -13.55 -5.37 -49.24
N GLY A 325 -13.09 -6.34 -50.09
CA GLY A 325 -11.98 -6.14 -50.97
C GLY A 325 -12.23 -5.05 -52.03
#